data_b708915ad0412b4b93d4d673a41b1aac
#
_entry.id   b708915ad0412b4b93d4d673a41b1aac
#
_cell.length_a   1.000
_cell.length_b   1.000
_cell.length_c   1.000
_cell.angle_alpha   90.00
_cell.angle_beta   90.00
_cell.angle_gamma   90.00
#
_symmetry.space_group_name_H-M   'P 1'
#
loop_
_entity.id
_entity.type
_entity.pdbx_description
1 polymer ?
#
loop_
_entity_poly.entity_id
_entity_poly.type
_entity_poly.pdbx_seq_one_letter_code
_entity_poly.pdbx_strand_id
1 'polypeptide(L)'
;MRLLIVEDDTLLGDALATGLRQLGHAVDWFGDGAQADAALAGAAFDAVVLDLGLPRGDGMTWLRRWRGRGLALPLLILTARDGVEQRIEGLDAGADDYLVKPITIDELAARLRALVRRSAGQAQGAWQHGALEYEPATKLVRWQGQQVELTGRELALLEALMGQS
;
A
#
# COMPACT_ATOMS: atom_id res chain seq x y z
N MET A 1 9.91 7.60 -2.72
CA MET A 1 8.48 7.24 -2.86
C MET A 1 7.65 8.52 -2.94
N ARG A 2 6.54 8.45 -3.61
CA ARG A 2 5.54 9.52 -3.57
C ARG A 2 4.40 9.12 -2.62
N LEU A 3 4.22 9.89 -1.57
CA LEU A 3 3.32 9.58 -0.47
C LEU A 3 2.19 10.59 -0.40
N LEU A 4 0.97 10.10 -0.12
CA LEU A 4 -0.18 10.93 0.18
C LEU A 4 -0.48 10.83 1.67
N ILE A 5 -0.54 11.98 2.34
CA ILE A 5 -0.91 12.07 3.76
C ILE A 5 -2.28 12.72 3.87
N VAL A 6 -3.18 12.08 4.60
CA VAL A 6 -4.51 12.61 4.91
C VAL A 6 -4.62 12.75 6.42
N GLU A 7 -4.42 13.98 6.89
CA GLU A 7 -4.34 14.33 8.32
C GLU A 7 -4.87 15.77 8.52
N ASP A 8 -5.86 15.94 9.37
CA ASP A 8 -6.44 17.26 9.64
C ASP A 8 -5.72 18.06 10.71
N ASP A 9 -4.94 17.40 11.58
CA ASP A 9 -4.09 18.10 12.55
C ASP A 9 -2.92 18.76 11.81
N THR A 10 -2.90 20.09 11.81
CA THR A 10 -1.91 20.87 11.05
C THR A 10 -0.49 20.71 11.59
N LEU A 11 -0.33 20.57 12.90
CA LEU A 11 1.00 20.35 13.51
C LEU A 11 1.55 18.98 13.14
N LEU A 12 0.72 17.94 13.27
CA LEU A 12 1.13 16.58 12.96
C LEU A 12 1.32 16.40 11.45
N GLY A 13 0.39 16.90 10.64
CA GLY A 13 0.50 16.82 9.18
C GLY A 13 1.76 17.49 8.66
N ASP A 14 2.07 18.68 9.17
CA ASP A 14 3.31 19.39 8.81
C ASP A 14 4.56 18.60 9.25
N ALA A 15 4.56 18.06 10.46
CA ALA A 15 5.68 17.29 10.99
C ALA A 15 5.91 16.00 10.16
N LEU A 16 4.84 15.29 9.81
CA LEU A 16 4.92 14.09 8.99
C LEU A 16 5.43 14.41 7.58
N ALA A 17 4.85 15.43 6.95
CA ALA A 17 5.26 15.82 5.59
C ALA A 17 6.71 16.27 5.56
N THR A 18 7.11 17.15 6.50
CA THR A 18 8.48 17.65 6.58
C THR A 18 9.47 16.52 6.86
N GLY A 19 9.18 15.66 7.82
CA GLY A 19 10.05 14.56 8.20
C GLY A 19 10.25 13.55 7.06
N LEU A 20 9.19 13.19 6.36
CA LEU A 20 9.27 12.28 5.23
C LEU A 20 9.99 12.90 4.03
N ARG A 21 9.78 14.20 3.78
CA ARG A 21 10.52 14.92 2.73
C ARG A 21 12.02 14.98 3.02
N GLN A 22 12.41 15.15 4.28
CA GLN A 22 13.81 15.13 4.68
C GLN A 22 14.47 13.77 4.43
N LEU A 23 13.69 12.68 4.43
CA LEU A 23 14.15 11.35 4.08
C LEU A 23 14.16 11.08 2.56
N GLY A 24 13.87 12.09 1.75
CA GLY A 24 13.95 12.01 0.30
C GLY A 24 12.65 11.64 -0.40
N HIS A 25 11.52 11.60 0.31
CA HIS A 25 10.22 11.28 -0.28
C HIS A 25 9.50 12.52 -0.79
N ALA A 26 8.74 12.36 -1.87
CA ALA A 26 7.77 13.36 -2.30
C ALA A 26 6.47 13.15 -1.50
N VAL A 27 5.94 14.22 -0.92
CA VAL A 27 4.76 14.13 -0.06
C VAL A 27 3.75 15.18 -0.45
N ASP A 28 2.51 14.74 -0.70
CA ASP A 28 1.33 15.58 -0.80
C ASP A 28 0.51 15.38 0.47
N TRP A 29 0.15 16.46 1.13
CA TRP A 29 -0.59 16.43 2.40
C TRP A 29 -1.89 17.21 2.26
N PHE A 30 -3.00 16.58 2.64
CA PHE A 30 -4.33 17.19 2.68
C PHE A 30 -5.00 16.98 4.03
N GLY A 31 -5.82 17.95 4.43
CA GLY A 31 -6.54 17.93 5.70
C GLY A 31 -7.91 17.27 5.64
N ASP A 32 -8.41 16.90 4.45
CA ASP A 32 -9.69 16.22 4.32
C ASP A 32 -9.67 15.14 3.22
N GLY A 33 -10.62 14.22 3.31
CA GLY A 33 -10.70 13.09 2.41
C GLY A 33 -11.12 13.46 0.98
N ALA A 34 -11.89 14.52 0.80
CA ALA A 34 -12.32 14.94 -0.53
C ALA A 34 -11.15 15.46 -1.37
N GLN A 35 -10.26 16.24 -0.75
CA GLN A 35 -9.03 16.71 -1.41
C GLN A 35 -8.09 15.55 -1.74
N ALA A 36 -7.96 14.60 -0.81
CA ALA A 36 -7.17 13.40 -1.03
C ALA A 36 -7.73 12.55 -2.17
N ASP A 37 -9.05 12.39 -2.23
CA ASP A 37 -9.73 11.65 -3.29
C ASP A 37 -9.45 12.27 -4.65
N ALA A 38 -9.54 13.60 -4.76
CA ALA A 38 -9.21 14.32 -5.99
C ALA A 38 -7.73 14.12 -6.40
N ALA A 39 -6.82 14.14 -5.43
CA ALA A 39 -5.40 13.90 -5.68
C ALA A 39 -5.13 12.48 -6.19
N LEU A 40 -5.80 11.47 -5.62
CA LEU A 40 -5.68 10.08 -6.04
C LEU A 40 -6.19 9.86 -7.46
N ALA A 41 -7.18 10.61 -7.89
CA ALA A 41 -7.71 10.54 -9.25
C ALA A 41 -6.77 11.16 -10.28
N GLY A 42 -5.95 12.13 -9.89
CA GLY A 42 -5.10 12.92 -10.79
C GLY A 42 -3.62 12.59 -10.81
N ALA A 43 -3.14 11.74 -9.90
CA ALA A 43 -1.72 11.46 -9.77
C ALA A 43 -1.47 10.04 -9.25
N ALA A 44 -0.28 9.50 -9.55
CA ALA A 44 0.15 8.20 -9.04
C ALA A 44 0.90 8.38 -7.73
N PHE A 45 0.52 7.61 -6.71
CA PHE A 45 1.18 7.55 -5.41
C PHE A 45 1.69 6.14 -5.14
N ASP A 46 2.70 6.02 -4.29
CA ASP A 46 3.22 4.72 -3.87
C ASP A 46 2.53 4.19 -2.62
N ALA A 47 2.07 5.07 -1.75
CA ALA A 47 1.35 4.72 -0.52
C ALA A 47 0.54 5.89 0.00
N VAL A 48 -0.45 5.57 0.84
CA VAL A 48 -1.30 6.53 1.56
C VAL A 48 -1.13 6.34 3.05
N VAL A 49 -1.01 7.45 3.80
CA VAL A 49 -1.13 7.49 5.25
C VAL A 49 -2.46 8.19 5.57
N LEU A 50 -3.36 7.50 6.23
CA LEU A 50 -4.72 7.96 6.47
C LEU A 50 -5.02 8.03 7.97
N ASP A 51 -5.44 9.19 8.46
CA ASP A 51 -6.06 9.31 9.77
C ASP A 51 -7.57 9.01 9.67
N LEU A 52 -8.10 8.33 10.67
CA LEU A 52 -9.53 8.01 10.72
C LEU A 52 -10.37 9.20 11.22
N GLY A 53 -9.82 10.04 12.08
CA GLY A 53 -10.53 11.18 12.69
C GLY A 53 -10.57 12.43 11.81
N LEU A 54 -11.06 12.32 10.58
CA LEU A 54 -11.12 13.43 9.64
C LEU A 54 -12.41 14.24 9.79
N PRO A 55 -12.38 15.57 9.50
CA PRO A 55 -13.61 16.35 9.39
C PRO A 55 -14.38 15.95 8.13
N ARG A 56 -15.69 16.15 8.14
CA ARG A 56 -16.57 15.92 6.98
C ARG A 56 -16.53 14.51 6.41
N GLY A 57 -16.38 13.52 7.27
CA GLY A 57 -16.39 12.12 6.86
C GLY A 57 -15.26 11.34 7.48
N ASP A 58 -15.60 10.25 8.12
CA ASP A 58 -14.65 9.35 8.75
C ASP A 58 -13.68 8.80 7.71
N GLY A 59 -12.41 8.68 8.10
CA GLY A 59 -11.38 8.05 7.28
C GLY A 59 -11.76 6.62 6.88
N MET A 60 -12.47 5.87 7.71
CA MET A 60 -12.99 4.55 7.36
C MET A 60 -13.91 4.57 6.14
N THR A 61 -14.75 5.60 6.03
CA THR A 61 -15.65 5.77 4.88
C THR A 61 -14.84 5.95 3.59
N TRP A 62 -13.79 6.76 3.63
CA TRP A 62 -12.90 6.96 2.49
C TRP A 62 -12.14 5.70 2.13
N LEU A 63 -11.62 4.98 3.11
CA LEU A 63 -10.92 3.71 2.89
C LEU A 63 -11.81 2.70 2.16
N ARG A 64 -13.03 2.49 2.67
CA ARG A 64 -14.00 1.58 2.04
C ARG A 64 -14.34 2.00 0.62
N ARG A 65 -14.52 3.31 0.40
CA ARG A 65 -14.82 3.86 -0.92
C ARG A 65 -13.68 3.61 -1.92
N TRP A 66 -12.45 3.87 -1.50
CA TRP A 66 -11.29 3.67 -2.37
C TRP A 66 -11.08 2.19 -2.69
N ARG A 67 -11.18 1.32 -1.70
CA ARG A 67 -11.06 -0.14 -1.93
C ARG A 67 -12.22 -0.66 -2.78
N GLY A 68 -13.43 -0.15 -2.60
CA GLY A 68 -14.59 -0.51 -3.39
C GLY A 68 -14.47 -0.12 -4.86
N ARG A 69 -13.68 0.90 -5.19
CA ARG A 69 -13.37 1.30 -6.56
C ARG A 69 -12.21 0.50 -7.18
N GLY A 70 -11.62 -0.42 -6.43
CA GLY A 70 -10.49 -1.21 -6.91
C GLY A 70 -9.13 -0.57 -6.73
N LEU A 71 -9.02 0.51 -5.93
CA LEU A 71 -7.73 1.12 -5.62
C LEU A 71 -6.93 0.15 -4.74
N ALA A 72 -5.84 -0.40 -5.28
CA ALA A 72 -4.98 -1.39 -4.62
C ALA A 72 -3.73 -0.79 -3.97
N LEU A 73 -3.62 0.52 -3.95
CA LEU A 73 -2.49 1.26 -3.40
C LEU A 73 -2.25 0.89 -1.93
N PRO A 74 -0.99 0.66 -1.49
CA PRO A 74 -0.70 0.44 -0.09
C PRO A 74 -1.22 1.58 0.78
N LEU A 75 -1.94 1.23 1.86
CA LEU A 75 -2.56 2.20 2.75
C LEU A 75 -2.28 1.83 4.19
N LEU A 76 -1.70 2.78 4.92
CA LEU A 76 -1.40 2.67 6.34
C LEU A 76 -2.31 3.64 7.10
N ILE A 77 -3.03 3.12 8.09
CA ILE A 77 -3.79 3.97 9.01
C ILE A 77 -2.87 4.44 10.13
N LEU A 78 -2.85 5.74 10.37
CA LEU A 78 -2.14 6.35 11.49
C LEU A 78 -3.14 7.23 12.26
N THR A 79 -3.56 6.78 13.44
CA THR A 79 -4.68 7.37 14.15
C THR A 79 -4.49 7.30 15.67
N ALA A 80 -5.21 8.15 16.41
CA ALA A 80 -5.28 8.07 17.87
C ALA A 80 -6.23 6.99 18.38
N ARG A 81 -7.04 6.38 17.50
CA ARG A 81 -7.98 5.31 17.86
C ARG A 81 -7.24 4.01 18.11
N ASP A 82 -7.12 3.60 19.37
CA ASP A 82 -6.28 2.48 19.82
C ASP A 82 -7.05 1.19 20.14
N GLY A 83 -8.37 1.17 19.98
CA GLY A 83 -9.18 0.02 20.27
C GLY A 83 -8.90 -1.16 19.34
N VAL A 84 -8.92 -2.39 19.91
CA VAL A 84 -8.71 -3.62 19.12
C VAL A 84 -9.78 -3.77 18.04
N GLU A 85 -11.03 -3.44 18.37
CA GLU A 85 -12.15 -3.51 17.42
C GLU A 85 -11.94 -2.56 16.24
N GLN A 86 -11.46 -1.35 16.51
CA GLN A 86 -11.17 -0.37 15.45
C GLN A 86 -10.02 -0.80 14.56
N ARG A 87 -9.00 -1.43 15.16
CA ARG A 87 -7.88 -1.99 14.40
C ARG A 87 -8.34 -3.10 13.46
N ILE A 88 -9.15 -4.02 13.97
CA ILE A 88 -9.72 -5.12 13.17
C ILE A 88 -10.58 -4.54 12.05
N GLU A 89 -11.44 -3.57 12.36
CA GLU A 89 -12.29 -2.91 11.35
C GLU A 89 -11.46 -2.26 10.25
N GLY A 90 -10.39 -1.55 10.60
CA GLY A 90 -9.50 -0.91 9.63
C GLY A 90 -8.80 -1.90 8.71
N LEU A 91 -8.27 -2.97 9.27
CA LEU A 91 -7.60 -4.03 8.49
C LEU A 91 -8.60 -4.78 7.61
N ASP A 92 -9.77 -5.10 8.13
CA ASP A 92 -10.83 -5.78 7.36
C ASP A 92 -11.37 -4.89 6.23
N ALA A 93 -11.38 -3.57 6.43
CA ALA A 93 -11.80 -2.62 5.39
C ALA A 93 -10.76 -2.48 4.27
N GLY A 94 -9.56 -3.04 4.44
CA GLY A 94 -8.55 -3.08 3.40
C GLY A 94 -7.27 -2.29 3.68
N ALA A 95 -7.07 -1.79 4.91
CA ALA A 95 -5.78 -1.20 5.28
C ALA A 95 -4.71 -2.28 5.36
N ASP A 96 -3.49 -1.93 4.94
CA ASP A 96 -2.36 -2.84 4.95
C ASP A 96 -1.61 -2.82 6.28
N ASP A 97 -1.73 -1.74 7.04
CA ASP A 97 -1.18 -1.61 8.38
C ASP A 97 -2.03 -0.64 9.21
N TYR A 98 -1.96 -0.76 10.52
CA TYR A 98 -2.71 0.09 11.45
C TYR A 98 -1.80 0.50 12.60
N LEU A 99 -1.47 1.78 12.70
CA LEU A 99 -0.58 2.31 13.72
C LEU A 99 -1.31 3.33 14.58
N VAL A 100 -1.00 3.32 15.87
CA VAL A 100 -1.57 4.23 16.85
C VAL A 100 -0.57 5.34 17.17
N LYS A 101 -1.04 6.59 17.13
CA LYS A 101 -0.22 7.75 17.53
C LYS A 101 0.12 7.68 19.02
N PRO A 102 1.31 8.14 19.43
CA PRO A 102 2.37 8.76 18.65
C PRO A 102 3.30 7.73 17.97
N ILE A 103 3.88 8.11 16.84
CA ILE A 103 4.86 7.30 16.12
C ILE A 103 6.02 8.18 15.67
N THR A 104 7.22 7.64 15.62
CA THR A 104 8.38 8.36 15.07
C THR A 104 8.35 8.37 13.55
N ILE A 105 8.95 9.39 12.95
CA ILE A 105 9.08 9.47 11.48
C ILE A 105 9.86 8.26 10.94
N ASP A 106 10.91 7.85 11.62
CA ASP A 106 11.73 6.71 11.19
C ASP A 106 10.95 5.40 11.18
N GLU A 107 10.11 5.17 12.19
CA GLU A 107 9.24 3.99 12.22
C GLU A 107 8.19 4.04 11.13
N LEU A 108 7.54 5.19 10.94
CA LEU A 108 6.56 5.37 9.88
C LEU A 108 7.18 5.11 8.49
N ALA A 109 8.33 5.72 8.24
CA ALA A 109 9.05 5.52 6.97
C ALA A 109 9.43 4.05 6.74
N ALA A 110 9.90 3.36 7.78
CA ALA A 110 10.26 1.94 7.69
C ALA A 110 9.05 1.07 7.35
N ARG A 111 7.89 1.34 7.97
CA ARG A 111 6.66 0.61 7.68
C ARG A 111 6.13 0.88 6.27
N LEU A 112 6.21 2.12 5.82
CA LEU A 112 5.83 2.48 4.45
C LEU A 112 6.72 1.78 3.42
N ARG A 113 8.03 1.76 3.64
CA ARG A 113 8.96 1.02 2.76
C ARG A 113 8.62 -0.46 2.69
N ALA A 114 8.28 -1.06 3.84
CA ALA A 114 7.90 -2.47 3.89
C ALA A 114 6.60 -2.74 3.12
N LEU A 115 5.60 -1.86 3.24
CA LEU A 115 4.34 -1.99 2.52
C LEU A 115 4.53 -1.86 1.01
N VAL A 116 5.28 -0.87 0.56
CA VAL A 116 5.56 -0.65 -0.85
C VAL A 116 6.35 -1.81 -1.44
N ARG A 117 7.34 -2.33 -0.71
CA ARG A 117 8.11 -3.50 -1.13
C ARG A 117 7.22 -4.75 -1.28
N ARG A 118 6.32 -5.00 -0.33
CA ARG A 118 5.37 -6.13 -0.40
C ARG A 118 4.41 -5.98 -1.58
N SER A 119 3.90 -4.78 -1.80
CA SER A 119 3.02 -4.48 -2.92
C SER A 119 3.72 -4.72 -4.26
N ALA A 120 4.97 -4.28 -4.41
CA ALA A 120 5.79 -4.53 -5.58
C ALA A 120 6.05 -6.03 -5.77
N GLY A 121 6.34 -6.76 -4.69
CA GLY A 121 6.51 -8.20 -4.70
C GLY A 121 5.24 -8.95 -5.11
N GLN A 122 4.07 -8.50 -4.67
CA GLN A 122 2.79 -9.06 -5.08
C GLN A 122 2.44 -8.74 -6.53
N ALA A 123 2.75 -7.54 -6.99
CA ALA A 123 2.56 -7.16 -8.40
C ALA A 123 3.49 -7.96 -9.31
N GLN A 124 4.69 -8.31 -8.84
CA GLN A 124 5.64 -9.19 -9.51
C GLN A 124 5.39 -10.66 -9.21
N GLY A 125 4.53 -10.95 -8.24
CA GLY A 125 4.26 -12.29 -7.74
C GLY A 125 3.52 -13.16 -8.72
N ALA A 126 2.60 -12.58 -9.49
CA ALA A 126 1.92 -13.27 -10.58
C ALA A 126 2.45 -12.72 -11.90
N TRP A 127 3.37 -13.46 -12.53
CA TRP A 127 3.87 -13.13 -13.85
C TRP A 127 3.01 -13.81 -14.90
N GLN A 128 2.58 -13.06 -15.89
CA GLN A 128 1.74 -13.57 -16.96
C GLN A 128 2.26 -13.08 -18.31
N HIS A 129 2.41 -14.02 -19.25
CA HIS A 129 2.72 -13.73 -20.64
C HIS A 129 1.88 -14.64 -21.54
N GLY A 130 0.85 -14.04 -22.14
CA GLY A 130 -0.15 -14.79 -22.90
C GLY A 130 -0.88 -15.78 -21.98
N ALA A 131 -0.85 -17.07 -22.32
CA ALA A 131 -1.47 -18.14 -21.53
C ALA A 131 -0.55 -18.72 -20.44
N LEU A 132 0.70 -18.25 -20.35
CA LEU A 132 1.69 -18.70 -19.37
C LEU A 132 1.61 -17.83 -18.11
N GLU A 133 1.40 -18.47 -16.97
CA GLU A 133 1.35 -17.83 -15.66
C GLU A 133 2.40 -18.44 -14.74
N TYR A 134 3.08 -17.60 -13.96
CA TYR A 134 4.05 -18.02 -12.97
C TYR A 134 3.85 -17.29 -11.66
N GLU A 135 3.82 -18.03 -10.56
CA GLU A 135 3.71 -17.49 -9.21
C GLU A 135 4.99 -17.82 -8.43
N PRO A 136 5.87 -16.82 -8.17
CA PRO A 136 7.15 -17.06 -7.50
C PRO A 136 7.04 -17.60 -6.08
N ALA A 137 6.01 -17.17 -5.32
CA ALA A 137 5.84 -17.55 -3.92
C ALA A 137 5.63 -19.07 -3.76
N THR A 138 4.86 -19.68 -4.65
CA THR A 138 4.55 -21.12 -4.64
C THR A 138 5.32 -21.90 -5.69
N LYS A 139 6.02 -21.21 -6.59
CA LYS A 139 6.72 -21.75 -7.75
C LYS A 139 5.79 -22.55 -8.68
N LEU A 140 4.52 -22.19 -8.71
CA LEU A 140 3.54 -22.78 -9.60
C LEU A 140 3.59 -22.13 -10.97
N VAL A 141 3.58 -22.97 -12.00
CA VAL A 141 3.51 -22.56 -13.41
C VAL A 141 2.21 -23.10 -13.99
N ARG A 142 1.47 -22.25 -14.69
CA ARG A 142 0.24 -22.64 -15.38
C ARG A 142 0.33 -22.26 -16.85
N TRP A 143 -0.16 -23.17 -17.69
CA TRP A 143 -0.31 -22.95 -19.11
C TRP A 143 -1.78 -23.16 -19.48
N GLN A 144 -2.42 -22.15 -20.04
CA GLN A 144 -3.86 -22.17 -20.38
C GLN A 144 -4.75 -22.60 -19.19
N GLY A 145 -4.41 -22.13 -17.98
CA GLY A 145 -5.14 -22.44 -16.76
C GLY A 145 -4.83 -23.80 -16.14
N GLN A 146 -4.00 -24.63 -16.78
CA GLN A 146 -3.60 -25.93 -16.23
C GLN A 146 -2.21 -25.86 -15.62
N GLN A 147 -2.06 -26.44 -14.45
CA GLN A 147 -0.77 -26.53 -13.78
C GLN A 147 0.19 -27.39 -14.60
N VAL A 148 1.40 -26.86 -14.79
CA VAL A 148 2.48 -27.53 -15.50
C VAL A 148 3.60 -27.84 -14.52
N GLU A 149 4.08 -29.09 -14.51
CA GLU A 149 5.24 -29.48 -13.74
C GLU A 149 6.50 -29.19 -14.53
N LEU A 150 7.40 -28.40 -13.97
CA LEU A 150 8.71 -28.13 -14.54
C LEU A 150 9.78 -28.75 -13.67
N THR A 151 10.86 -29.23 -14.31
CA THR A 151 12.08 -29.61 -13.57
C THR A 151 12.69 -28.36 -12.95
N GLY A 152 13.52 -28.55 -11.92
CA GLY A 152 14.23 -27.43 -11.30
C GLY A 152 15.05 -26.61 -12.31
N ARG A 153 15.62 -27.26 -13.31
CA ARG A 153 16.39 -26.62 -14.37
C ARG A 153 15.52 -25.78 -15.30
N GLU A 154 14.34 -26.31 -15.68
CA GLU A 154 13.38 -25.57 -16.50
C GLU A 154 12.80 -24.37 -15.76
N LEU A 155 12.51 -24.53 -14.47
CA LEU A 155 12.02 -23.44 -13.62
C LEU A 155 13.08 -22.34 -13.47
N ALA A 156 14.35 -22.71 -13.26
CA ALA A 156 15.45 -21.76 -13.17
C ALA A 156 15.62 -20.95 -14.45
N LEU A 157 15.46 -21.60 -15.61
CA LEU A 157 15.51 -20.93 -16.90
C LEU A 157 14.35 -19.95 -17.07
N LEU A 158 13.14 -20.34 -16.69
CA LEU A 158 11.96 -19.47 -16.74
C LEU A 158 12.15 -18.24 -15.84
N GLU A 159 12.63 -18.43 -14.61
CA GLU A 159 12.91 -17.33 -13.67
C GLU A 159 13.97 -16.37 -14.22
N ALA A 160 15.00 -16.89 -14.87
CA ALA A 160 16.05 -16.09 -15.50
C ALA A 160 15.48 -15.24 -16.66
N LEU A 161 14.61 -15.83 -17.49
CA LEU A 161 13.96 -15.13 -18.60
C LEU A 161 13.01 -14.04 -18.14
N MET A 162 12.43 -14.18 -16.93
CA MET A 162 11.57 -13.15 -16.32
C MET A 162 12.37 -12.06 -15.62
N GLY A 163 13.70 -12.11 -15.63
CA GLY A 163 14.56 -11.12 -14.96
C GLY A 163 14.59 -11.22 -13.45
N GLN A 164 14.17 -12.33 -12.90
CA GLN A 164 14.28 -12.63 -11.46
C GLN A 164 15.58 -13.40 -11.24
N SER A 165 16.60 -12.67 -10.96
CA SER A 165 17.89 -13.23 -10.55
C SER A 165 17.98 -13.29 -9.03
#